data_7e547fc163a62b30633a2e6d267626de
#
_entry.id   7e547fc163a62b30633a2e6d267626de
#
_cell.length_a   1.000
_cell.length_b   1.000
_cell.length_c   1.000
_cell.angle_alpha   90.00
_cell.angle_beta   90.00
_cell.angle_gamma   90.00
#
_symmetry.space_group_name_H-M   'P 1'
#
loop_
_entity.id
_entity.type
_entity.pdbx_description
1 polymer ?
#
loop_
_entity_poly.entity_id
_entity_poly.type
_entity_poly.pdbx_seq_one_letter_code
_entity_poly.pdbx_strand_id
1 'polypeptide(L)' 'KVYYRISGVRIELYTDFKDPILEQKVTAVLDSHGIFYARNEVWIEDEKLYEVAFEFAMPV' A
#
# COMPACT_ATOMS: atom_id res chain seq x y z
N LYS A 1 15.42 1.16 -1.39
CA LYS A 1 14.91 0.72 -0.10
C LYS A 1 13.40 0.48 -0.19
N VAL A 2 12.98 -0.69 0.20
CA VAL A 2 11.57 -1.08 0.16
C VAL A 2 11.21 -1.74 1.47
N TYR A 3 10.14 -1.28 2.10
CA TYR A 3 9.57 -1.99 3.25
C TYR A 3 8.09 -1.70 3.32
N TYR A 4 7.38 -2.50 4.10
CA TYR A 4 5.95 -2.34 4.25
C TYR A 4 5.54 -2.53 5.70
N ARG A 5 4.36 -2.02 6.02
CA ARG A 5 3.78 -2.18 7.34
C ARG A 5 2.31 -2.52 7.19
N ILE A 6 1.85 -3.49 7.98
CA ILE A 6 0.45 -3.88 8.02
C ILE A 6 -0.08 -3.55 9.41
N SER A 7 -1.22 -2.88 9.45
CA SER A 7 -1.80 -2.41 10.69
C SER A 7 -3.31 -2.47 10.56
N GLY A 8 -3.94 -3.49 11.16
CA GLY A 8 -5.38 -3.65 11.13
C GLY A 8 -5.90 -3.74 9.70
N VAL A 9 -6.52 -2.67 9.23
CA VAL A 9 -7.15 -2.59 7.90
C VAL A 9 -6.33 -1.73 6.94
N ARG A 10 -5.04 -1.58 7.20
CA ARG A 10 -4.20 -0.70 6.38
C ARG A 10 -2.89 -1.37 6.04
N ILE A 11 -2.51 -1.30 4.77
CA ILE A 11 -1.19 -1.73 4.30
C ILE A 11 -0.48 -0.48 3.80
N GLU A 12 0.72 -0.24 4.30
CA GLU A 12 1.55 0.88 3.89
C GLU A 12 2.80 0.35 3.23
N LEU A 13 3.03 0.78 2.00
CA LEU A 13 4.19 0.37 1.22
C LEU A 13 5.11 1.57 1.07
N TYR A 14 6.36 1.42 1.46
CA TYR A 14 7.36 2.49 1.41
C TYR A 14 8.44 2.15 0.41
N THR A 15 8.66 3.04 -0.55
CA THR A 15 9.69 2.84 -1.57
C THR A 15 10.42 4.15 -1.82
N ASP A 16 11.70 4.08 -2.16
CA ASP A 16 12.46 5.28 -2.50
C ASP A 16 12.27 5.68 -3.98
N PHE A 17 11.57 4.89 -4.74
CA PHE A 17 11.15 5.21 -6.09
C PHE A 17 9.77 4.60 -6.35
N LYS A 18 9.07 5.09 -7.36
CA LYS A 18 7.77 4.54 -7.72
C LYS A 18 7.94 3.15 -8.32
N ASP A 19 7.13 2.22 -7.84
CA ASP A 19 7.20 0.83 -8.28
C ASP A 19 5.80 0.29 -8.54
N PRO A 20 5.24 0.54 -9.72
CA PRO A 20 3.89 0.09 -10.05
C PRO A 20 3.73 -1.44 -10.02
N ILE A 21 4.80 -2.17 -10.33
CA ILE A 21 4.74 -3.63 -10.33
C ILE A 21 4.56 -4.15 -8.91
N LEU A 22 5.27 -3.56 -7.95
CA LEU A 22 5.13 -3.94 -6.55
C LEU A 22 3.75 -3.59 -6.02
N GLU A 23 3.22 -2.43 -6.39
CA GLU A 23 1.85 -2.05 -6.03
C GLU A 23 0.83 -3.04 -6.57
N GLN A 24 1.02 -3.50 -7.81
CA GLN A 24 0.12 -4.46 -8.42
C GLN A 24 0.10 -5.79 -7.68
N LYS A 25 1.22 -6.18 -7.10
CA LYS A 25 1.28 -7.40 -6.30
C LYS A 25 0.38 -7.29 -5.07
N VAL A 26 0.38 -6.12 -4.43
CA VAL A 26 -0.47 -5.87 -3.28
C VAL A 26 -1.94 -5.85 -3.69
N THR A 27 -2.28 -5.11 -4.74
CA THR A 27 -3.68 -5.02 -5.18
C THR A 27 -4.20 -6.36 -5.69
N ALA A 28 -3.34 -7.16 -6.32
CA ALA A 28 -3.74 -8.48 -6.79
C ALA A 28 -4.15 -9.39 -5.62
N VAL A 29 -3.44 -9.31 -4.50
CA VAL A 29 -3.81 -10.07 -3.31
C VAL A 29 -5.16 -9.59 -2.77
N LEU A 30 -5.35 -8.29 -2.67
CA LEU A 30 -6.62 -7.73 -2.18
C LEU A 30 -7.77 -8.11 -3.11
N ASP A 31 -7.56 -8.00 -4.41
CA ASP A 31 -8.58 -8.33 -5.41
C ASP A 31 -8.93 -9.81 -5.38
N SER A 32 -7.94 -10.68 -5.20
CA SER A 32 -8.17 -12.12 -5.16
C SER A 32 -8.99 -12.55 -3.95
N HIS A 33 -8.99 -11.75 -2.90
CA HIS A 33 -9.79 -11.99 -1.70
C HIS A 33 -11.10 -11.20 -1.70
N GLY A 34 -11.39 -10.48 -2.78
CA GLY A 34 -12.62 -9.68 -2.87
C GLY A 34 -12.66 -8.52 -1.90
N ILE A 35 -11.51 -7.98 -1.55
CA ILE A 35 -11.41 -6.88 -0.58
C ILE A 35 -11.43 -5.56 -1.33
N PHE A 36 -12.37 -4.69 -0.96
CA PHE A 36 -12.42 -3.32 -1.48
C PHE A 36 -11.46 -2.44 -0.67
N TYR A 37 -10.77 -1.56 -1.36
CA TYR A 37 -9.78 -0.71 -0.71
C TYR A 37 -9.77 0.68 -1.34
N ALA A 38 -9.26 1.66 -0.59
CA ALA A 38 -8.94 2.99 -1.09
C ALA A 38 -7.42 3.13 -1.11
N ARG A 39 -6.89 3.67 -2.19
CA ARG A 39 -5.45 3.87 -2.36
C ARG A 39 -5.11 5.34 -2.17
N ASN A 40 -4.03 5.61 -1.44
CA ASN A 40 -3.52 6.96 -1.24
C ASN A 40 -2.00 6.94 -1.39
N GLU A 41 -1.44 7.97 -2.00
CA GLU A 41 0.00 8.06 -2.21
C GLU A 41 0.50 9.40 -1.68
N VAL A 42 1.60 9.36 -0.92
CA VAL A 42 2.22 10.54 -0.34
C VAL A 42 3.72 10.46 -0.54
N TRP A 43 4.34 11.59 -0.88
CA TRP A 43 5.79 11.72 -0.89
C TRP A 43 6.23 12.26 0.48
N ILE A 44 7.13 11.55 1.15
CA ILE A 44 7.65 11.95 2.45
C ILE A 44 9.01 12.60 2.23
N GLU A 45 9.04 13.92 2.24
CA GLU A 45 10.22 14.70 1.88
C GLU A 45 11.39 14.44 2.83
N ASP A 46 11.12 14.38 4.12
CA ASP A 46 12.17 14.20 5.14
C ASP A 46 12.90 12.88 5.00
N GLU A 47 12.20 11.84 4.54
CA GLU A 47 12.76 10.51 4.40
C GLU A 47 13.08 10.14 2.96
N LYS A 48 12.68 10.99 2.01
CA LYS A 48 12.86 10.75 0.57
C LYS A 48 12.24 9.42 0.16
N LEU A 49 11.01 9.17 0.62
CA LEU A 49 10.28 7.95 0.34
C LEU A 49 8.88 8.25 -0.14
N TYR A 50 8.36 7.38 -1.00
CA TYR A 50 6.93 7.34 -1.32
C TYR A 50 6.24 6.41 -0.34
N GLU A 51 5.08 6.84 0.15
CA GLU A 51 4.19 5.98 0.92
C GLU A 51 2.95 5.74 0.09
N VAL A 52 2.66 4.49 -0.22
CA VAL A 52 1.40 4.10 -0.85
C VAL A 52 0.61 3.31 0.17
N ALA A 53 -0.55 3.83 0.54
CA ALA A 53 -1.38 3.22 1.56
C ALA A 53 -2.63 2.64 0.93
N PHE A 54 -2.97 1.42 1.32
CA PHE A 54 -4.20 0.74 0.94
C PHE A 54 -5.03 0.54 2.19
N GLU A 55 -6.12 1.29 2.31
CA GLU A 55 -7.04 1.13 3.43
C GLU A 55 -8.24 0.33 2.97
N PHE A 56 -8.59 -0.68 3.70
CA PHE A 56 -9.68 -1.57 3.32
C PHE A 56 -10.60 -1.83 4.49
N ALA A 57 -11.86 -2.12 4.16
CA ALA A 57 -12.86 -2.48 5.14
C ALA A 57 -12.93 -3.99 5.23
N MET A 58 -12.83 -4.52 6.43
CA MET A 58 -12.98 -5.96 6.62
C MET A 58 -14.47 -6.25 6.79
N PRO A 59 -14.98 -7.31 6.15
CA PRO A 59 -16.37 -7.71 6.41
C PRO A 59 -16.52 -8.11 7.87
N VAL A 60 -17.60 -7.68 8.43
CA VAL A 60 -17.90 -8.00 9.83
C VAL A 60 -18.50 -9.38 9.92
#